data_e88918e093856868d6d87039a47cdd3f
#
_entry.id   e88918e093856868d6d87039a47cdd3f
#
_cell.length_a   1.000
_cell.length_b   1.000
_cell.length_c   1.000
_cell.angle_alpha   90.00
_cell.angle_beta   90.00
_cell.angle_gamma   90.00
#
_symmetry.space_group_name_H-M   'P 1'
#
loop_
_entity.id
_entity.type
_entity.pdbx_description
1 polymer ?
#
loop_
_entity_poly.entity_id
_entity_poly.type
_entity_poly.pdbx_seq_one_letter_code
_entity_poly.pdbx_strand_id
1 'polypeptide(L)'
;MKQDTIDRFKGCLYGQAIGDALGLGTEGMTDEDMAWKYPNGIRHYSQIFQDRHRKRWEIGDWTDDTDMMLCIANAVIEDKGVDFYNIARHFKEWANGEPMGIGENTYKVLMMGDYVERPFEVSHKVWKMSRYQSAANGGLMRTSVVGLFPKEVKTCAENICRLTHYDPRCVGSCVIVSELIHALVYGLEPPTMSMMLNMAQSYDAEICNYIERSWSEQNVLNLMDDDHMGYTLVTLSVTLWAYWHANSFEEGLLAVVNAGGDADTNAAVACAVLGAKFGCQSIPQEYIEGLVYRDQLETTVQKLSEVCIGHNHD
;
A
#
# COMPACT_ATOMS: atom_id res chain seq x y z
N MET A 1 10.62 -20.98 -11.82
CA MET A 1 11.23 -19.80 -11.15
C MET A 1 10.86 -18.51 -11.88
N LYS A 2 11.35 -18.19 -13.10
CA LYS A 2 11.06 -16.89 -13.74
C LYS A 2 9.57 -16.61 -13.94
N GLN A 3 8.77 -17.61 -14.35
CA GLN A 3 7.33 -17.46 -14.55
C GLN A 3 6.57 -17.24 -13.23
N ASP A 4 6.97 -17.90 -12.17
CA ASP A 4 6.39 -17.74 -10.84
C ASP A 4 6.73 -16.34 -10.25
N THR A 5 7.97 -15.87 -10.45
CA THR A 5 8.36 -14.50 -10.08
C THR A 5 7.53 -13.45 -10.81
N ILE A 6 7.30 -13.60 -12.11
CA ILE A 6 6.46 -12.67 -12.89
C ILE A 6 5.01 -12.72 -12.42
N ASP A 7 4.48 -13.89 -12.09
CA ASP A 7 3.12 -14.06 -11.61
C ASP A 7 2.92 -13.35 -10.26
N ARG A 8 3.84 -13.54 -9.32
CA ARG A 8 3.83 -12.86 -8.01
C ARG A 8 4.06 -11.35 -8.10
N PHE A 9 4.96 -10.94 -9.01
CA PHE A 9 5.19 -9.54 -9.34
C PHE A 9 3.91 -8.84 -9.81
N LYS A 10 3.24 -9.44 -10.79
CA LYS A 10 1.93 -8.98 -11.27
C LYS A 10 0.90 -9.00 -10.16
N GLY A 11 0.84 -10.10 -9.40
CA GLY A 11 -0.07 -10.28 -8.28
C GLY A 11 0.03 -9.15 -7.24
N CYS A 12 1.25 -8.70 -6.91
CA CYS A 12 1.48 -7.59 -6.00
C CYS A 12 0.80 -6.29 -6.48
N LEU A 13 1.05 -5.89 -7.72
CA LEU A 13 0.54 -4.62 -8.27
C LEU A 13 -0.98 -4.65 -8.51
N TYR A 14 -1.49 -5.76 -9.08
CA TYR A 14 -2.93 -5.95 -9.23
C TYR A 14 -3.63 -6.07 -7.88
N GLY A 15 -3.01 -6.79 -6.93
CA GLY A 15 -3.54 -6.93 -5.58
C GLY A 15 -3.74 -5.59 -4.91
N GLN A 16 -2.74 -4.70 -4.99
CA GLN A 16 -2.88 -3.34 -4.47
C GLN A 16 -4.05 -2.59 -5.09
N ALA A 17 -4.11 -2.49 -6.41
CA ALA A 17 -5.14 -1.74 -7.11
C ALA A 17 -6.55 -2.29 -6.84
N ILE A 18 -6.71 -3.61 -6.71
CA ILE A 18 -7.98 -4.26 -6.41
C ILE A 18 -8.39 -3.99 -4.96
N GLY A 19 -7.43 -4.11 -4.01
CA GLY A 19 -7.68 -3.82 -2.60
C GLY A 19 -8.15 -2.39 -2.39
N ASP A 20 -7.44 -1.43 -2.96
CA ASP A 20 -7.77 -0.01 -2.98
C ASP A 20 -9.18 0.24 -3.56
N ALA A 21 -9.41 -0.16 -4.80
CA ALA A 21 -10.67 0.10 -5.50
C ALA A 21 -11.90 -0.54 -4.83
N LEU A 22 -11.78 -1.74 -4.25
CA LEU A 22 -12.89 -2.37 -3.53
C LEU A 22 -13.03 -1.81 -2.12
N GLY A 23 -11.90 -1.51 -1.45
CA GLY A 23 -11.85 -0.94 -0.11
C GLY A 23 -12.51 0.43 -0.01
N LEU A 24 -12.40 1.26 -1.06
CA LEU A 24 -13.15 2.52 -1.18
C LEU A 24 -14.65 2.34 -0.87
N GLY A 25 -15.21 1.16 -1.18
CA GLY A 25 -16.60 0.84 -0.92
C GLY A 25 -17.01 0.92 0.55
N THR A 26 -16.11 0.68 1.46
CA THR A 26 -16.37 0.61 2.92
C THR A 26 -15.54 1.58 3.74
N GLU A 27 -14.66 2.37 3.11
CA GLU A 27 -13.85 3.40 3.76
C GLU A 27 -14.71 4.31 4.63
N GLY A 28 -14.30 4.50 5.89
CA GLY A 28 -14.94 5.38 6.85
C GLY A 28 -16.36 4.97 7.26
N MET A 29 -16.80 3.75 6.98
CA MET A 29 -18.10 3.25 7.42
C MET A 29 -18.05 2.74 8.86
N THR A 30 -19.10 3.06 9.61
CA THR A 30 -19.37 2.50 10.94
C THR A 30 -20.07 1.14 10.81
N ASP A 31 -20.14 0.40 11.93
CA ASP A 31 -20.94 -0.84 12.03
C ASP A 31 -22.40 -0.65 11.58
N GLU A 32 -23.02 0.49 11.93
CA GLU A 32 -24.38 0.84 11.55
C GLU A 32 -24.51 1.06 10.03
N ASP A 33 -23.55 1.77 9.43
CA ASP A 33 -23.48 1.97 7.99
C ASP A 33 -23.34 0.65 7.24
N MET A 34 -22.44 -0.22 7.70
CA MET A 34 -22.23 -1.55 7.10
C MET A 34 -23.47 -2.44 7.21
N ALA A 35 -24.10 -2.49 8.38
CA ALA A 35 -25.32 -3.27 8.60
C ALA A 35 -26.47 -2.82 7.69
N TRP A 36 -26.54 -1.52 7.39
CA TRP A 36 -27.57 -0.96 6.53
C TRP A 36 -27.25 -1.08 5.04
N LYS A 37 -26.02 -0.72 4.62
CA LYS A 37 -25.64 -0.68 3.19
C LYS A 37 -25.23 -2.05 2.67
N TYR A 38 -24.53 -2.84 3.51
CA TYR A 38 -23.96 -4.13 3.14
C TYR A 38 -24.29 -5.24 4.16
N PRO A 39 -25.56 -5.58 4.37
CA PRO A 39 -25.96 -6.57 5.39
C PRO A 39 -25.37 -7.97 5.20
N ASN A 40 -24.85 -8.27 4.00
CA ASN A 40 -24.17 -9.53 3.66
C ASN A 40 -22.67 -9.30 3.31
N GLY A 41 -22.14 -8.13 3.65
CA GLY A 41 -20.82 -7.68 3.21
C GLY A 41 -20.80 -7.27 1.74
N ILE A 42 -19.69 -6.59 1.33
CA ILE A 42 -19.40 -6.23 -0.06
C ILE A 42 -18.45 -7.26 -0.66
N ARG A 43 -18.67 -7.63 -1.93
CA ARG A 43 -17.84 -8.59 -2.69
C ARG A 43 -17.42 -8.09 -4.06
N HIS A 44 -18.17 -7.16 -4.67
CA HIS A 44 -17.95 -6.70 -6.04
C HIS A 44 -18.03 -5.18 -6.13
N TYR A 45 -17.27 -4.59 -7.04
CA TYR A 45 -17.28 -3.14 -7.28
C TYR A 45 -18.67 -2.58 -7.56
N SER A 46 -19.51 -3.33 -8.29
CA SER A 46 -20.89 -2.93 -8.62
C SER A 46 -21.80 -2.76 -7.40
N GLN A 47 -21.41 -3.28 -6.24
CA GLN A 47 -22.14 -3.12 -4.99
C GLN A 47 -21.76 -1.82 -4.24
N ILE A 48 -20.69 -1.13 -4.66
CA ILE A 48 -20.22 0.09 -3.98
C ILE A 48 -21.33 1.14 -3.96
N PHE A 49 -21.75 1.49 -2.75
CA PHE A 49 -22.81 2.47 -2.53
C PHE A 49 -22.32 3.87 -2.89
N GLN A 50 -22.94 4.49 -3.90
CA GLN A 50 -22.56 5.78 -4.47
C GLN A 50 -23.09 6.95 -3.63
N ASP A 51 -22.46 7.20 -2.46
CA ASP A 51 -22.74 8.37 -1.62
C ASP A 51 -21.99 9.62 -2.11
N ARG A 52 -22.06 10.71 -1.31
CA ARG A 52 -21.41 11.98 -1.68
C ARG A 52 -19.89 11.86 -1.78
N HIS A 53 -19.26 10.98 -1.01
CA HIS A 53 -17.83 10.75 -1.03
C HIS A 53 -17.45 9.89 -2.25
N ARG A 54 -18.04 8.69 -2.37
CA ARG A 54 -17.66 7.66 -3.35
C ARG A 54 -18.01 7.99 -4.79
N LYS A 55 -19.07 8.77 -5.03
CA LYS A 55 -19.45 9.20 -6.40
C LYS A 55 -18.42 10.09 -7.11
N ARG A 56 -17.34 10.48 -6.45
CA ARG A 56 -16.21 11.19 -7.08
C ARG A 56 -15.37 10.27 -7.95
N TRP A 57 -15.38 8.97 -7.65
CA TRP A 57 -14.71 7.92 -8.41
C TRP A 57 -15.71 7.13 -9.26
N GLU A 58 -15.26 6.62 -10.39
CA GLU A 58 -16.01 5.61 -11.12
C GLU A 58 -16.01 4.28 -10.33
N ILE A 59 -16.98 3.41 -10.59
CA ILE A 59 -17.02 2.09 -9.97
C ILE A 59 -15.85 1.25 -10.50
N GLY A 60 -14.97 0.81 -9.61
CA GLY A 60 -13.73 0.09 -9.96
C GLY A 60 -12.51 0.99 -10.19
N ASP A 61 -12.64 2.29 -9.92
CA ASP A 61 -11.52 3.20 -9.84
C ASP A 61 -10.83 3.08 -8.47
N TRP A 62 -9.54 3.34 -8.42
CA TRP A 62 -8.71 3.37 -7.22
C TRP A 62 -8.49 4.79 -6.70
N THR A 63 -7.81 4.93 -5.56
CA THR A 63 -7.55 6.21 -4.89
C THR A 63 -6.07 6.64 -4.97
N ASP A 64 -5.66 7.56 -4.10
CA ASP A 64 -4.27 8.03 -3.99
C ASP A 64 -3.28 6.91 -3.59
N ASP A 65 -3.74 5.82 -3.00
CA ASP A 65 -2.93 4.66 -2.66
C ASP A 65 -2.24 4.07 -3.89
N THR A 66 -3.01 3.75 -4.91
CA THR A 66 -2.50 3.19 -6.16
C THR A 66 -1.87 4.26 -7.05
N ASP A 67 -2.44 5.46 -7.11
CA ASP A 67 -1.86 6.57 -7.87
C ASP A 67 -0.42 6.86 -7.44
N MET A 68 -0.16 6.96 -6.15
CA MET A 68 1.19 7.24 -5.64
C MET A 68 2.13 6.05 -5.79
N MET A 69 1.64 4.81 -5.73
CA MET A 69 2.42 3.62 -6.10
C MET A 69 2.84 3.69 -7.57
N LEU A 70 1.93 4.08 -8.47
CA LEU A 70 2.22 4.27 -9.90
C LEU A 70 3.21 5.42 -10.15
N CYS A 71 3.20 6.49 -9.34
CA CYS A 71 4.22 7.53 -9.39
C CYS A 71 5.63 6.96 -9.16
N ILE A 72 5.79 6.09 -8.16
CA ILE A 72 7.08 5.40 -7.89
C ILE A 72 7.45 4.51 -9.07
N ALA A 73 6.53 3.66 -9.54
CA ALA A 73 6.76 2.76 -10.64
C ALA A 73 7.18 3.49 -11.92
N ASN A 74 6.47 4.56 -12.27
CA ASN A 74 6.74 5.34 -13.48
C ASN A 74 8.10 6.07 -13.42
N ALA A 75 8.48 6.63 -12.26
CA ALA A 75 9.80 7.22 -12.08
C ALA A 75 10.92 6.18 -12.28
N VAL A 76 10.75 4.98 -11.70
CA VAL A 76 11.72 3.88 -11.85
C VAL A 76 11.79 3.38 -13.30
N ILE A 77 10.69 3.35 -14.04
CA ILE A 77 10.65 3.01 -15.46
C ILE A 77 11.39 4.06 -16.29
N GLU A 78 11.15 5.34 -16.01
CA GLU A 78 11.77 6.47 -16.71
C GLU A 78 13.29 6.43 -16.58
N ASP A 79 13.80 6.26 -15.36
CA ASP A 79 15.24 6.29 -15.05
C ASP A 79 15.93 4.92 -15.24
N LYS A 80 15.16 3.86 -15.44
CA LYS A 80 15.63 2.47 -15.40
C LYS A 80 16.36 2.13 -14.09
N GLY A 81 15.94 2.75 -13.00
CA GLY A 81 16.51 2.64 -11.67
C GLY A 81 15.84 3.59 -10.68
N VAL A 82 16.33 3.63 -9.45
CA VAL A 82 15.75 4.44 -8.38
C VAL A 82 16.46 5.77 -8.27
N ASP A 83 15.76 6.87 -8.58
CA ASP A 83 16.14 8.24 -8.25
C ASP A 83 15.08 8.86 -7.34
N PHE A 84 15.43 9.15 -6.10
CA PHE A 84 14.50 9.69 -5.10
C PHE A 84 13.98 11.09 -5.46
N TYR A 85 14.79 11.91 -6.13
CA TYR A 85 14.37 13.26 -6.56
C TYR A 85 13.40 13.18 -7.73
N ASN A 86 13.59 12.22 -8.64
CA ASN A 86 12.63 11.97 -9.72
C ASN A 86 11.30 11.42 -9.16
N ILE A 87 11.33 10.51 -8.18
CA ILE A 87 10.12 10.05 -7.49
C ILE A 87 9.40 11.24 -6.81
N ALA A 88 10.14 12.13 -6.13
CA ALA A 88 9.57 13.32 -5.51
C ALA A 88 8.93 14.26 -6.56
N ARG A 89 9.55 14.41 -7.74
CA ARG A 89 8.97 15.14 -8.87
C ARG A 89 7.65 14.54 -9.33
N HIS A 90 7.59 13.22 -9.52
CA HIS A 90 6.35 12.52 -9.88
C HIS A 90 5.24 12.73 -8.84
N PHE A 91 5.55 12.65 -7.53
CA PHE A 91 4.58 12.96 -6.48
C PHE A 91 4.06 14.40 -6.56
N LYS A 92 4.96 15.36 -6.82
CA LYS A 92 4.57 16.76 -6.95
C LYS A 92 3.70 17.02 -8.17
N GLU A 93 4.04 16.42 -9.30
CA GLU A 93 3.26 16.51 -10.55
C GLU A 93 1.86 15.91 -10.36
N TRP A 94 1.76 14.74 -9.75
CA TRP A 94 0.48 14.12 -9.41
C TRP A 94 -0.37 15.01 -8.50
N ALA A 95 0.20 15.58 -7.44
CA ALA A 95 -0.53 16.44 -6.52
C ALA A 95 -0.98 17.76 -7.16
N ASN A 96 -0.24 18.28 -8.15
CA ASN A 96 -0.63 19.47 -8.93
C ASN A 96 -1.74 19.16 -9.96
N GLY A 97 -1.98 17.88 -10.26
CA GLY A 97 -3.07 17.42 -11.12
C GLY A 97 -4.44 17.39 -10.43
N GLU A 98 -4.55 17.91 -9.21
CA GLU A 98 -5.80 17.96 -8.42
C GLU A 98 -6.43 16.56 -8.23
N PRO A 99 -5.70 15.61 -7.59
CA PRO A 99 -6.23 14.28 -7.37
C PRO A 99 -7.52 14.31 -6.54
N MET A 100 -8.40 13.34 -6.74
CA MET A 100 -9.69 13.26 -6.04
C MET A 100 -9.55 12.99 -4.54
N GLY A 101 -8.44 12.33 -4.12
CA GLY A 101 -8.04 12.09 -2.73
C GLY A 101 -6.57 12.46 -2.52
N ILE A 102 -6.23 12.95 -1.35
CA ILE A 102 -4.86 13.16 -0.88
C ILE A 102 -4.85 13.29 0.64
N GLY A 103 -4.04 12.48 1.31
CA GLY A 103 -3.90 12.53 2.76
C GLY A 103 -3.30 13.86 3.25
N GLU A 104 -3.77 14.34 4.40
CA GLU A 104 -3.41 15.66 4.95
C GLU A 104 -1.89 15.85 5.11
N ASN A 105 -1.15 14.83 5.62
CA ASN A 105 0.30 14.91 5.76
C ASN A 105 1.00 14.97 4.40
N THR A 106 0.58 14.14 3.45
CA THR A 106 1.08 14.14 2.07
C THR A 106 0.89 15.51 1.43
N TYR A 107 -0.32 16.06 1.52
CA TYR A 107 -0.63 17.40 1.01
C TYR A 107 0.27 18.48 1.60
N LYS A 108 0.42 18.51 2.94
CA LYS A 108 1.27 19.49 3.64
C LYS A 108 2.72 19.46 3.15
N VAL A 109 3.26 18.27 2.91
CA VAL A 109 4.65 18.11 2.42
C VAL A 109 4.75 18.52 0.97
N LEU A 110 3.89 17.99 0.09
CA LEU A 110 3.97 18.21 -1.34
C LEU A 110 3.70 19.67 -1.74
N MET A 111 2.89 20.41 -0.96
CA MET A 111 2.59 21.82 -1.23
C MET A 111 3.66 22.80 -0.77
N MET A 112 4.74 22.33 -0.09
CA MET A 112 5.89 23.20 0.18
C MET A 112 6.59 23.59 -1.12
N GLY A 113 7.00 24.88 -1.21
CA GLY A 113 7.55 25.44 -2.46
C GLY A 113 8.88 24.85 -2.90
N ASP A 114 9.68 24.37 -1.94
CA ASP A 114 11.03 23.81 -2.14
C ASP A 114 11.05 22.27 -2.05
N TYR A 115 9.88 21.60 -2.17
CA TYR A 115 9.76 20.18 -1.98
C TYR A 115 10.59 19.37 -2.99
N VAL A 116 10.53 19.68 -4.27
CA VAL A 116 11.22 18.89 -5.32
C VAL A 116 12.73 18.99 -5.19
N GLU A 117 13.26 20.16 -4.82
CA GLU A 117 14.69 20.40 -4.65
C GLU A 117 15.24 19.78 -3.37
N ARG A 118 14.41 19.69 -2.29
CA ARG A 118 14.82 19.26 -0.97
C ARG A 118 13.77 18.40 -0.27
N PRO A 119 13.34 17.26 -0.87
CA PRO A 119 12.19 16.50 -0.38
C PRO A 119 12.38 15.98 1.05
N PHE A 120 13.57 15.49 1.38
CA PHE A 120 13.87 14.94 2.70
C PHE A 120 13.87 16.02 3.80
N GLU A 121 14.43 17.20 3.51
CA GLU A 121 14.45 18.30 4.47
C GLU A 121 13.03 18.85 4.72
N VAL A 122 12.25 18.96 3.66
CA VAL A 122 10.85 19.43 3.73
C VAL A 122 10.00 18.45 4.52
N SER A 123 10.06 17.15 4.21
CA SER A 123 9.33 16.13 4.93
C SER A 123 9.71 16.09 6.41
N HIS A 124 11.00 16.14 6.73
CA HIS A 124 11.48 16.23 8.11
C HIS A 124 11.00 17.48 8.83
N LYS A 125 10.96 18.63 8.15
CA LYS A 125 10.45 19.89 8.69
C LYS A 125 8.95 19.78 9.03
N VAL A 126 8.14 19.21 8.14
CA VAL A 126 6.69 19.01 8.37
C VAL A 126 6.48 18.07 9.55
N TRP A 127 7.21 16.98 9.64
CA TRP A 127 7.15 16.07 10.79
C TRP A 127 7.51 16.76 12.11
N LYS A 128 8.54 17.63 12.13
CA LYS A 128 8.84 18.48 13.31
C LYS A 128 7.69 19.42 13.66
N MET A 129 7.03 20.01 12.65
CA MET A 129 5.88 20.88 12.89
C MET A 129 4.69 20.14 13.50
N SER A 130 4.53 18.85 13.23
CA SER A 130 3.55 17.98 13.90
C SER A 130 3.96 17.55 15.33
N ARG A 131 5.06 18.10 15.85
CA ARG A 131 5.66 17.73 17.14
C ARG A 131 6.09 16.26 17.20
N TYR A 132 6.53 15.73 16.05
CA TYR A 132 6.97 14.33 15.89
C TYR A 132 5.86 13.30 16.11
N GLN A 133 4.60 13.66 15.86
CA GLN A 133 3.43 12.79 16.14
C GLN A 133 2.69 12.33 14.87
N SER A 134 3.13 12.73 13.68
CA SER A 134 2.47 12.35 12.44
C SER A 134 2.97 11.00 11.96
N ALA A 135 2.25 9.94 12.26
CA ALA A 135 2.52 8.58 11.81
C ALA A 135 1.39 8.03 10.92
N ALA A 136 0.97 8.84 9.93
CA ALA A 136 -0.04 8.45 8.97
C ALA A 136 0.46 7.37 8.00
N ASN A 137 -0.45 6.57 7.46
CA ASN A 137 -0.13 5.43 6.58
C ASN A 137 0.18 5.80 5.12
N GLY A 138 0.08 7.08 4.73
CA GLY A 138 0.34 7.54 3.37
C GLY A 138 1.77 7.29 2.85
N GLY A 139 2.72 6.96 3.73
CA GLY A 139 4.01 6.40 3.33
C GLY A 139 3.91 4.92 2.95
N LEU A 140 3.18 4.13 3.77
CA LEU A 140 3.05 2.69 3.64
C LEU A 140 2.18 2.29 2.44
N MET A 141 1.07 2.98 2.21
CA MET A 141 0.07 2.69 1.18
C MET A 141 0.64 2.54 -0.24
N ARG A 142 1.77 3.17 -0.53
CA ARG A 142 2.39 3.25 -1.86
C ARG A 142 3.71 2.51 -2.00
N THR A 143 4.29 1.99 -0.91
CA THR A 143 5.64 1.39 -0.93
C THR A 143 5.66 -0.11 -1.21
N SER A 144 4.53 -0.75 -1.46
CA SER A 144 4.47 -2.16 -1.89
C SER A 144 5.33 -2.43 -3.14
N VAL A 145 5.33 -1.52 -4.11
CA VAL A 145 6.13 -1.59 -5.34
C VAL A 145 7.64 -1.65 -5.07
N VAL A 146 8.11 -1.15 -3.93
CA VAL A 146 9.54 -1.19 -3.55
C VAL A 146 10.01 -2.62 -3.31
N GLY A 147 9.13 -3.51 -2.82
CA GLY A 147 9.44 -4.93 -2.68
C GLY A 147 9.69 -5.64 -4.01
N LEU A 148 9.32 -5.04 -5.13
CA LEU A 148 9.57 -5.54 -6.47
C LEU A 148 10.97 -5.19 -7.00
N PHE A 149 11.71 -4.30 -6.34
CA PHE A 149 13.03 -3.91 -6.77
C PHE A 149 14.03 -5.05 -6.56
N PRO A 150 15.01 -5.24 -7.48
CA PRO A 150 15.90 -6.39 -7.43
C PRO A 150 16.96 -6.31 -6.33
N LYS A 151 17.18 -5.11 -5.75
CA LYS A 151 18.22 -4.86 -4.74
C LYS A 151 17.90 -3.62 -3.89
N GLU A 152 18.60 -3.48 -2.76
CA GLU A 152 18.56 -2.31 -1.88
C GLU A 152 17.14 -1.98 -1.35
N VAL A 153 16.29 -2.99 -1.23
CA VAL A 153 14.87 -2.85 -0.85
C VAL A 153 14.70 -2.04 0.42
N LYS A 154 15.46 -2.38 1.47
CA LYS A 154 15.42 -1.66 2.74
C LYS A 154 15.74 -0.17 2.55
N THR A 155 16.85 0.16 1.90
CA THR A 155 17.28 1.55 1.68
C THR A 155 16.26 2.31 0.83
N CYS A 156 15.71 1.67 -0.21
CA CYS A 156 14.67 2.26 -1.04
C CYS A 156 13.39 2.51 -0.25
N ALA A 157 12.92 1.56 0.55
CA ALA A 157 11.72 1.71 1.38
C ALA A 157 11.87 2.85 2.40
N GLU A 158 13.02 2.92 3.08
CA GLU A 158 13.32 4.01 4.01
C GLU A 158 13.26 5.38 3.35
N ASN A 159 13.95 5.54 2.22
CA ASN A 159 14.06 6.85 1.56
C ASN A 159 12.77 7.25 0.87
N ILE A 160 12.07 6.33 0.18
CA ILE A 160 10.79 6.62 -0.49
C ILE A 160 9.71 6.98 0.55
N CYS A 161 9.67 6.31 1.70
CA CYS A 161 8.81 6.71 2.81
C CYS A 161 9.13 8.15 3.26
N ARG A 162 10.41 8.45 3.51
CA ARG A 162 10.88 9.75 3.99
C ARG A 162 10.68 10.91 3.01
N LEU A 163 10.33 10.66 1.76
CA LEU A 163 9.96 11.74 0.84
C LEU A 163 8.74 12.53 1.33
N THR A 164 7.87 11.93 2.14
CA THR A 164 6.69 12.61 2.73
C THR A 164 6.41 12.22 4.19
N HIS A 165 6.82 11.03 4.65
CA HIS A 165 6.54 10.50 5.98
C HIS A 165 7.84 10.17 6.70
N TYR A 166 8.25 11.04 7.61
CA TYR A 166 9.55 10.95 8.27
C TYR A 166 9.52 10.21 9.62
N ASP A 167 8.31 9.91 10.15
CA ASP A 167 8.14 9.22 11.42
C ASP A 167 8.75 7.80 11.37
N PRO A 168 9.55 7.39 12.37
CA PRO A 168 10.17 6.07 12.39
C PRO A 168 9.18 4.91 12.29
N ARG A 169 7.96 5.08 12.79
CA ARG A 169 6.89 4.08 12.69
C ARG A 169 6.44 3.87 11.24
N CYS A 170 6.34 4.97 10.47
CA CYS A 170 6.05 4.88 9.03
C CYS A 170 7.19 4.20 8.28
N VAL A 171 8.43 4.61 8.55
CA VAL A 171 9.63 4.07 7.89
C VAL A 171 9.78 2.58 8.17
N GLY A 172 9.65 2.16 9.44
CA GLY A 172 9.76 0.76 9.83
C GLY A 172 8.66 -0.10 9.22
N SER A 173 7.41 0.40 9.16
CA SER A 173 6.30 -0.29 8.50
C SER A 173 6.57 -0.50 7.00
N CYS A 174 7.04 0.53 6.30
CA CYS A 174 7.40 0.43 4.88
C CYS A 174 8.51 -0.61 4.64
N VAL A 175 9.54 -0.64 5.47
CA VAL A 175 10.64 -1.61 5.35
C VAL A 175 10.14 -3.03 5.56
N ILE A 176 9.36 -3.29 6.61
CA ILE A 176 8.86 -4.63 6.93
C ILE A 176 8.00 -5.18 5.77
N VAL A 177 7.07 -4.37 5.24
CA VAL A 177 6.19 -4.78 4.15
C VAL A 177 6.98 -4.97 2.85
N SER A 178 7.90 -4.07 2.52
CA SER A 178 8.70 -4.17 1.29
C SER A 178 9.63 -5.38 1.30
N GLU A 179 10.29 -5.68 2.43
CA GLU A 179 11.14 -6.88 2.59
C GLU A 179 10.31 -8.17 2.52
N LEU A 180 9.10 -8.18 3.08
CA LEU A 180 8.18 -9.31 2.97
C LEU A 180 7.77 -9.56 1.51
N ILE A 181 7.33 -8.53 0.81
CA ILE A 181 6.95 -8.62 -0.62
C ILE A 181 8.14 -9.11 -1.45
N HIS A 182 9.34 -8.55 -1.20
CA HIS A 182 10.55 -8.95 -1.90
C HIS A 182 10.84 -10.45 -1.75
N ALA A 183 10.81 -10.94 -0.53
CA ALA A 183 11.03 -12.37 -0.27
C ALA A 183 10.00 -13.25 -0.99
N LEU A 184 8.72 -12.88 -0.93
CA LEU A 184 7.64 -13.60 -1.60
C LEU A 184 7.80 -13.64 -3.13
N VAL A 185 8.08 -12.48 -3.74
CA VAL A 185 8.17 -12.34 -5.20
C VAL A 185 9.38 -13.06 -5.78
N TYR A 186 10.53 -12.97 -5.09
CA TYR A 186 11.78 -13.59 -5.59
C TYR A 186 12.01 -15.01 -5.06
N GLY A 187 11.03 -15.58 -4.35
CA GLY A 187 11.11 -16.96 -3.84
C GLY A 187 12.19 -17.15 -2.77
N LEU A 188 12.48 -16.09 -2.02
CA LEU A 188 13.36 -16.13 -0.86
C LEU A 188 12.57 -16.59 0.37
N GLU A 189 13.28 -16.94 1.45
CA GLU A 189 12.63 -17.24 2.73
C GLU A 189 12.01 -15.97 3.31
N PRO A 190 10.68 -15.92 3.51
CA PRO A 190 10.04 -14.73 4.06
C PRO A 190 10.50 -14.46 5.49
N PRO A 191 10.64 -13.19 5.91
CA PRO A 191 11.03 -12.86 7.26
C PRO A 191 10.06 -13.46 8.28
N THR A 192 10.62 -14.18 9.25
CA THR A 192 9.84 -14.70 10.39
C THR A 192 9.38 -13.57 11.30
N MET A 193 8.38 -13.83 12.17
CA MET A 193 7.95 -12.86 13.18
C MET A 193 9.14 -12.31 13.99
N SER A 194 10.05 -13.19 14.44
CA SER A 194 11.25 -12.76 15.19
C SER A 194 12.15 -11.82 14.38
N MET A 195 12.31 -12.06 13.08
CA MET A 195 13.06 -11.18 12.20
C MET A 195 12.36 -9.82 12.02
N MET A 196 11.03 -9.82 11.86
CA MET A 196 10.24 -8.59 11.77
C MET A 196 10.31 -7.77 13.06
N LEU A 197 10.22 -8.42 14.24
CA LEU A 197 10.39 -7.77 15.53
C LEU A 197 11.78 -7.14 15.70
N ASN A 198 12.84 -7.83 15.27
CA ASN A 198 14.19 -7.28 15.28
C ASN A 198 14.35 -6.08 14.32
N MET A 199 13.75 -6.12 13.15
CA MET A 199 13.71 -4.97 12.25
C MET A 199 12.97 -3.79 12.90
N ALA A 200 11.78 -4.04 13.47
CA ALA A 200 10.96 -3.04 14.14
C ALA A 200 11.70 -2.28 15.23
N GLN A 201 12.46 -2.98 16.10
CA GLN A 201 13.24 -2.40 17.19
C GLN A 201 14.26 -1.35 16.71
N SER A 202 14.72 -1.43 15.47
CA SER A 202 15.68 -0.47 14.92
C SER A 202 15.03 0.86 14.51
N TYR A 203 13.70 0.93 14.46
CA TYR A 203 12.92 2.12 14.11
C TYR A 203 12.14 2.65 15.31
N ASP A 204 11.17 1.89 15.79
CA ASP A 204 10.35 2.24 16.95
C ASP A 204 9.81 0.98 17.62
N ALA A 205 9.93 0.91 18.95
CA ALA A 205 9.46 -0.26 19.73
C ALA A 205 7.94 -0.47 19.67
N GLU A 206 7.17 0.58 19.40
CA GLU A 206 5.71 0.49 19.25
C GLU A 206 5.30 -0.43 18.10
N ILE A 207 6.09 -0.49 17.02
CA ILE A 207 5.84 -1.37 15.87
C ILE A 207 5.74 -2.84 16.32
N CYS A 208 6.54 -3.25 17.30
CA CYS A 208 6.54 -4.64 17.80
C CYS A 208 5.16 -5.04 18.34
N ASN A 209 4.49 -4.15 19.05
CA ASN A 209 3.16 -4.44 19.63
C ASN A 209 2.13 -4.74 18.52
N TYR A 210 2.21 -4.02 17.40
CA TYR A 210 1.30 -4.22 16.27
C TYR A 210 1.65 -5.47 15.44
N ILE A 211 2.93 -5.84 15.35
CA ILE A 211 3.34 -7.13 14.75
C ILE A 211 2.82 -8.29 15.61
N GLU A 212 2.99 -8.25 16.92
CA GLU A 212 2.50 -9.29 17.83
C GLU A 212 0.97 -9.37 17.80
N ARG A 213 0.27 -8.23 17.77
CA ARG A 213 -1.19 -8.16 17.63
C ARG A 213 -1.66 -8.83 16.34
N SER A 214 -0.95 -8.68 15.22
CA SER A 214 -1.33 -9.24 13.92
C SER A 214 -1.33 -10.78 13.89
N TRP A 215 -0.62 -11.42 14.81
CA TRP A 215 -0.63 -12.87 14.95
C TRP A 215 -1.89 -13.41 15.65
N SER A 216 -2.55 -12.57 16.44
CA SER A 216 -3.81 -12.91 17.09
C SER A 216 -4.97 -12.80 16.10
N GLU A 217 -5.80 -13.82 15.97
CA GLU A 217 -6.99 -13.79 15.11
C GLU A 217 -8.07 -12.82 15.64
N GLN A 218 -8.04 -12.49 16.94
CA GLN A 218 -9.09 -11.70 17.57
C GLN A 218 -8.76 -10.21 17.54
N ASN A 219 -9.73 -9.41 17.14
CA ASN A 219 -9.78 -7.94 17.22
C ASN A 219 -8.87 -7.14 16.28
N VAL A 220 -8.06 -7.74 15.39
CA VAL A 220 -7.26 -6.96 14.43
C VAL A 220 -8.14 -6.30 13.37
N LEU A 221 -9.23 -6.96 12.97
CA LEU A 221 -10.18 -6.47 11.97
C LEU A 221 -11.40 -5.75 12.58
N ASN A 222 -11.34 -5.33 13.83
CA ASN A 222 -12.38 -4.49 14.43
C ASN A 222 -12.01 -3.01 14.23
N LEU A 223 -12.25 -2.50 13.02
CA LEU A 223 -11.71 -1.21 12.55
C LEU A 223 -12.77 -0.14 12.32
N MET A 224 -14.07 -0.49 12.29
CA MET A 224 -15.14 0.43 11.89
C MET A 224 -15.29 1.65 12.81
N ASP A 225 -15.04 1.47 14.10
CA ASP A 225 -15.11 2.53 15.11
C ASP A 225 -13.72 2.87 15.68
N ASP A 226 -12.64 2.60 14.92
CA ASP A 226 -11.26 2.85 15.35
C ASP A 226 -10.91 4.35 15.21
N ASP A 227 -10.63 5.00 16.33
CA ASP A 227 -10.13 6.39 16.37
C ASP A 227 -8.74 6.54 15.69
N HIS A 228 -8.10 5.44 15.31
CA HIS A 228 -6.78 5.39 14.68
C HIS A 228 -6.84 5.22 13.15
N MET A 229 -7.97 5.56 12.53
CA MET A 229 -8.09 5.58 11.06
C MET A 229 -6.92 6.36 10.43
N GLY A 230 -6.27 5.78 9.41
CA GLY A 230 -5.10 6.38 8.77
C GLY A 230 -3.78 6.20 9.53
N TYR A 231 -3.74 5.40 10.61
CA TYR A 231 -2.52 5.17 11.38
C TYR A 231 -1.68 4.03 10.79
N THR A 232 -0.41 4.32 10.51
CA THR A 232 0.49 3.37 9.81
C THR A 232 0.61 2.00 10.47
N LEU A 233 0.56 1.93 11.81
CA LEU A 233 0.69 0.66 12.55
C LEU A 233 -0.59 -0.18 12.50
N VAL A 234 -1.76 0.44 12.37
CA VAL A 234 -3.02 -0.29 12.10
C VAL A 234 -2.94 -0.95 10.74
N THR A 235 -2.58 -0.21 9.69
CA THR A 235 -2.41 -0.75 8.34
C THR A 235 -1.36 -1.87 8.29
N LEU A 236 -0.22 -1.71 8.99
CA LEU A 236 0.78 -2.78 9.13
C LEU A 236 0.19 -4.03 9.79
N SER A 237 -0.53 -3.86 10.91
CA SER A 237 -1.12 -4.97 11.65
C SER A 237 -2.14 -5.73 10.83
N VAL A 238 -3.04 -5.03 10.10
CA VAL A 238 -4.02 -5.63 9.18
C VAL A 238 -3.33 -6.37 8.04
N THR A 239 -2.29 -5.78 7.46
CA THR A 239 -1.51 -6.39 6.39
C THR A 239 -0.85 -7.70 6.82
N LEU A 240 -0.20 -7.70 7.99
CA LEU A 240 0.44 -8.90 8.54
C LEU A 240 -0.59 -9.94 8.98
N TRP A 241 -1.74 -9.52 9.54
CA TRP A 241 -2.85 -10.42 9.83
C TRP A 241 -3.32 -11.14 8.56
N ALA A 242 -3.56 -10.43 7.47
CA ALA A 242 -3.95 -11.03 6.20
C ALA A 242 -2.87 -12.00 5.68
N TYR A 243 -1.60 -11.64 5.80
CA TYR A 243 -0.48 -12.51 5.43
C TYR A 243 -0.47 -13.82 6.22
N TRP A 244 -0.69 -13.77 7.56
CA TRP A 244 -0.66 -14.96 8.42
C TRP A 244 -1.88 -15.85 8.24
N HIS A 245 -3.08 -15.29 8.12
CA HIS A 245 -4.35 -16.00 8.31
C HIS A 245 -5.13 -16.25 7.03
N ALA A 246 -4.98 -15.44 5.97
CA ALA A 246 -5.71 -15.69 4.73
C ALA A 246 -5.18 -16.92 3.98
N ASN A 247 -6.11 -17.80 3.56
CA ASN A 247 -5.84 -19.01 2.79
C ASN A 247 -5.95 -18.79 1.28
N SER A 248 -6.53 -17.67 0.84
CA SER A 248 -6.60 -17.25 -0.55
C SER A 248 -6.56 -15.72 -0.67
N PHE A 249 -6.31 -15.24 -1.88
CA PHE A 249 -6.37 -13.81 -2.16
C PHE A 249 -7.76 -13.23 -1.85
N GLU A 250 -8.81 -13.88 -2.34
CA GLU A 250 -10.19 -13.40 -2.17
C GLU A 250 -10.63 -13.41 -0.69
N GLU A 251 -10.28 -14.46 0.06
CA GLU A 251 -10.59 -14.53 1.50
C GLU A 251 -10.00 -13.34 2.25
N GLY A 252 -8.71 -13.03 2.02
CA GLY A 252 -8.06 -11.90 2.66
C GLY A 252 -8.59 -10.56 2.20
N LEU A 253 -8.82 -10.37 0.90
CA LEU A 253 -9.43 -9.16 0.33
C LEU A 253 -10.77 -8.85 1.02
N LEU A 254 -11.67 -9.83 1.04
CA LEU A 254 -13.02 -9.63 1.57
C LEU A 254 -13.02 -9.44 3.09
N ALA A 255 -12.13 -10.13 3.82
CA ALA A 255 -11.99 -9.94 5.26
C ALA A 255 -11.57 -8.51 5.60
N VAL A 256 -10.56 -7.97 4.90
CA VAL A 256 -10.05 -6.61 5.16
C VAL A 256 -11.06 -5.54 4.70
N VAL A 257 -11.60 -5.66 3.50
CA VAL A 257 -12.59 -4.69 2.97
C VAL A 257 -13.82 -4.61 3.85
N ASN A 258 -14.34 -5.74 4.35
CA ASN A 258 -15.52 -5.74 5.21
C ASN A 258 -15.23 -5.38 6.67
N ALA A 259 -13.97 -5.18 7.04
CA ALA A 259 -13.58 -4.67 8.35
C ALA A 259 -13.79 -3.15 8.51
N GLY A 260 -13.99 -2.42 7.40
CA GLY A 260 -14.22 -0.96 7.44
C GLY A 260 -12.99 -0.17 7.88
N GLY A 261 -13.21 0.94 8.58
CA GLY A 261 -12.14 1.87 8.94
C GLY A 261 -11.50 2.48 7.69
N ASP A 262 -10.18 2.54 7.62
CA ASP A 262 -9.39 2.98 6.46
C ASP A 262 -9.25 1.82 5.45
N ALA A 263 -10.41 1.39 4.93
CA ALA A 263 -10.52 0.10 4.24
C ALA A 263 -9.82 0.06 2.89
N ASP A 264 -9.77 1.18 2.14
CA ASP A 264 -9.04 1.31 0.89
C ASP A 264 -7.54 1.13 1.12
N THR A 265 -6.93 1.92 2.01
CA THR A 265 -5.51 1.81 2.34
C THR A 265 -5.16 0.45 2.96
N ASN A 266 -5.94 -0.02 3.93
CA ASN A 266 -5.69 -1.31 4.56
C ASN A 266 -5.74 -2.46 3.56
N ALA A 267 -6.73 -2.45 2.65
CA ALA A 267 -6.86 -3.48 1.62
C ALA A 267 -5.82 -3.32 0.50
N ALA A 268 -5.44 -2.09 0.12
CA ALA A 268 -4.37 -1.85 -0.84
C ALA A 268 -3.06 -2.54 -0.40
N VAL A 269 -2.60 -2.29 0.82
CA VAL A 269 -1.34 -2.86 1.32
C VAL A 269 -1.47 -4.37 1.59
N ALA A 270 -2.56 -4.81 2.21
CA ALA A 270 -2.79 -6.23 2.49
C ALA A 270 -2.86 -7.06 1.20
N CYS A 271 -3.61 -6.59 0.20
CA CYS A 271 -3.77 -7.29 -1.07
C CYS A 271 -2.52 -7.24 -1.95
N ALA A 272 -1.66 -6.22 -1.82
CA ALA A 272 -0.33 -6.25 -2.43
C ALA A 272 0.51 -7.44 -1.89
N VAL A 273 0.50 -7.64 -0.57
CA VAL A 273 1.18 -8.79 0.07
C VAL A 273 0.53 -10.12 -0.31
N LEU A 274 -0.81 -10.19 -0.31
CA LEU A 274 -1.55 -11.40 -0.72
C LEU A 274 -1.32 -11.76 -2.19
N GLY A 275 -1.30 -10.76 -3.08
CA GLY A 275 -0.96 -10.96 -4.49
C GLY A 275 0.47 -11.46 -4.69
N ALA A 276 1.43 -10.95 -3.91
CA ALA A 276 2.80 -11.49 -3.89
C ALA A 276 2.87 -12.91 -3.31
N LYS A 277 2.03 -13.24 -2.32
CA LYS A 277 1.96 -14.56 -1.68
C LYS A 277 1.36 -15.61 -2.61
N PHE A 278 0.21 -15.33 -3.22
CA PHE A 278 -0.58 -16.30 -3.97
C PHE A 278 -0.40 -16.24 -5.49
N GLY A 279 0.16 -15.14 -6.03
CA GLY A 279 0.32 -14.89 -7.45
C GLY A 279 -0.93 -14.29 -8.12
N CYS A 280 -0.74 -13.66 -9.27
CA CYS A 280 -1.81 -13.02 -10.06
C CYS A 280 -2.86 -14.03 -10.57
N GLN A 281 -2.43 -15.25 -10.88
CA GLN A 281 -3.35 -16.31 -11.33
C GLN A 281 -4.34 -16.76 -10.26
N SER A 282 -4.08 -16.47 -8.98
CA SER A 282 -5.00 -16.75 -7.87
C SER A 282 -6.06 -15.68 -7.68
N ILE A 283 -5.91 -14.53 -8.33
CA ILE A 283 -6.86 -13.41 -8.27
C ILE A 283 -8.05 -13.73 -9.17
N PRO A 284 -9.30 -13.73 -8.65
CA PRO A 284 -10.47 -13.89 -9.50
C PRO A 284 -10.51 -12.85 -10.62
N GLN A 285 -10.73 -13.32 -11.84
CA GLN A 285 -10.64 -12.51 -13.06
C GLN A 285 -11.57 -11.29 -13.04
N GLU A 286 -12.73 -11.41 -12.39
CA GLU A 286 -13.71 -10.33 -12.26
C GLU A 286 -13.18 -9.09 -11.55
N TYR A 287 -12.25 -9.25 -10.58
CA TYR A 287 -11.63 -8.10 -9.92
C TYR A 287 -10.65 -7.39 -10.86
N ILE A 288 -9.90 -8.14 -11.66
CA ILE A 288 -8.96 -7.56 -12.63
C ILE A 288 -9.74 -6.82 -13.74
N GLU A 289 -10.79 -7.46 -14.27
CA GLU A 289 -11.62 -6.91 -15.36
C GLU A 289 -12.44 -5.70 -14.92
N GLY A 290 -12.79 -5.62 -13.64
CA GLY A 290 -13.56 -4.54 -13.06
C GLY A 290 -12.79 -3.26 -12.78
N LEU A 291 -11.45 -3.25 -12.88
CA LEU A 291 -10.64 -2.04 -12.71
C LEU A 291 -10.79 -1.08 -13.89
N VAL A 292 -11.09 0.19 -13.61
CA VAL A 292 -11.27 1.25 -14.63
C VAL A 292 -9.99 1.46 -15.46
N TYR A 293 -8.85 1.59 -14.81
CA TYR A 293 -7.56 1.86 -15.47
C TYR A 293 -6.69 0.60 -15.62
N ARG A 294 -7.32 -0.57 -15.81
CA ARG A 294 -6.63 -1.86 -15.98
C ARG A 294 -5.52 -1.82 -17.04
N ASP A 295 -5.77 -1.21 -18.20
CA ASP A 295 -4.82 -1.19 -19.32
C ASP A 295 -3.59 -0.31 -19.01
N GLN A 296 -3.79 0.77 -18.24
CA GLN A 296 -2.69 1.58 -17.71
C GLN A 296 -1.84 0.76 -16.74
N LEU A 297 -2.49 0.08 -15.80
CA LEU A 297 -1.82 -0.78 -14.81
C LEU A 297 -1.03 -1.89 -15.51
N GLU A 298 -1.61 -2.62 -16.47
CA GLU A 298 -0.92 -3.67 -17.23
C GLU A 298 0.31 -3.12 -17.97
N THR A 299 0.19 -1.94 -18.58
CA THR A 299 1.33 -1.28 -19.25
C THR A 299 2.45 -0.97 -18.26
N THR A 300 2.12 -0.47 -17.07
CA THR A 300 3.11 -0.18 -16.03
C THR A 300 3.74 -1.45 -15.48
N VAL A 301 2.93 -2.48 -15.21
CA VAL A 301 3.40 -3.81 -14.77
C VAL A 301 4.40 -4.39 -15.75
N GLN A 302 4.09 -4.37 -17.05
CA GLN A 302 4.98 -4.88 -18.08
C GLN A 302 6.31 -4.12 -18.08
N LYS A 303 6.29 -2.79 -18.19
CA LYS A 303 7.51 -1.97 -18.27
C LYS A 303 8.35 -2.08 -16.99
N LEU A 304 7.71 -2.07 -15.82
CA LEU A 304 8.43 -2.20 -14.55
C LEU A 304 9.08 -3.59 -14.42
N SER A 305 8.39 -4.65 -14.86
CA SER A 305 8.94 -6.00 -14.83
C SER A 305 10.17 -6.14 -15.77
N GLU A 306 10.20 -5.43 -16.89
CA GLU A 306 11.37 -5.37 -17.78
C GLU A 306 12.56 -4.71 -17.07
N VAL A 307 12.32 -3.64 -16.30
CA VAL A 307 13.38 -2.96 -15.52
C VAL A 307 13.86 -3.83 -14.34
N CYS A 308 12.94 -4.43 -13.59
CA CYS A 308 13.30 -5.14 -12.35
C CYS A 308 13.77 -6.57 -12.56
N ILE A 309 13.19 -7.29 -13.54
CA ILE A 309 13.45 -8.73 -13.79
C ILE A 309 14.32 -8.94 -15.02
N GLY A 310 14.22 -8.05 -16.02
CA GLY A 310 14.97 -8.14 -17.28
C GLY A 310 16.48 -7.95 -17.14
N HIS A 311 16.94 -7.23 -16.11
CA HIS A 311 18.36 -6.90 -15.87
C HIS A 311 19.16 -8.00 -15.15
N ASN A 312 18.58 -9.16 -14.83
CA ASN A 312 19.29 -10.29 -14.20
C ASN A 312 19.99 -11.21 -15.22
N HIS A 313 20.44 -10.69 -16.37
CA HIS A 313 21.10 -11.45 -17.42
C HIS A 313 22.50 -10.88 -17.79
N ASP A 314 23.15 -10.11 -16.92
CA ASP A 314 24.58 -9.78 -17.08
C ASP A 314 25.40 -10.21 -15.86
#